data_68f25bbc8f3b0796a5b3c75b6592303c
#
_entry.id   68f25bbc8f3b0796a5b3c75b6592303c
#
_cell.length_a   1.000
_cell.length_b   1.000
_cell.length_c   1.000
_cell.angle_alpha   90.00
_cell.angle_beta   90.00
_cell.angle_gamma   90.00
#
_symmetry.space_group_name_H-M   'P 1'
#
loop_
_entity.id
_entity.type
_entity.pdbx_description
1 polymer ?
#
loop_
_entity_poly.entity_id
_entity_poly.type
_entity_poly.pdbx_seq_one_letter_code
_entity_poly.pdbx_strand_id
1 'polypeptide(L)' 'MTQSNPRIAVYPGTFDPITNGHIDLVHRAAPLFEKIVVGVAQSPSKGPTLPLALRVELAREALARHDNVEV' A
#
# COMPACT_ATOMS: atom_id res chain seq x y z
N MET A 1 12.64 -3.72 -27.17
CA MET A 1 12.59 -2.45 -26.49
C MET A 1 13.00 -2.56 -25.05
N THR A 2 13.88 -1.75 -24.65
CA THR A 2 14.44 -1.84 -23.33
C THR A 2 13.89 -0.76 -22.43
N GLN A 3 13.51 -1.13 -21.24
CA GLN A 3 13.03 -0.20 -20.26
C GLN A 3 14.16 0.14 -19.33
N SER A 4 14.60 1.38 -19.35
CA SER A 4 15.76 1.75 -18.56
C SER A 4 15.40 2.14 -17.15
N ASN A 5 14.15 2.52 -16.89
CA ASN A 5 13.75 2.96 -15.56
C ASN A 5 12.78 1.97 -14.96
N PRO A 6 12.94 1.67 -13.69
CA PRO A 6 11.97 0.82 -13.02
C PRO A 6 10.60 1.51 -13.00
N ARG A 7 9.58 0.70 -13.08
CA ARG A 7 8.22 1.22 -13.00
C ARG A 7 7.77 1.10 -11.57
N ILE A 8 7.67 2.23 -10.92
CA ILE A 8 7.30 2.32 -9.51
C ILE A 8 5.97 3.02 -9.41
N ALA A 9 5.03 2.40 -8.73
CA ALA A 9 3.73 2.98 -8.47
C ALA A 9 3.63 3.37 -7.01
N VAL A 10 2.93 4.46 -6.74
CA VAL A 10 2.67 4.90 -5.38
C VAL A 10 1.17 4.85 -5.16
N TYR A 11 0.76 4.21 -4.08
CA TYR A 11 -0.63 4.08 -3.74
C TYR A 11 -0.87 4.75 -2.39
N PRO A 12 -1.27 6.02 -2.39
CA PRO A 12 -1.47 6.73 -1.14
C PRO A 12 -2.88 6.53 -0.60
N GLY A 13 -3.02 6.60 0.70
CA GLY A 13 -4.31 6.49 1.34
C GLY A 13 -4.16 6.49 2.84
N THR A 14 -5.28 6.53 3.55
CA THR A 14 -5.23 6.46 5.01
C THR A 14 -5.19 5.03 5.50
N PHE A 15 -5.80 4.11 4.76
CA PHE A 15 -5.83 2.68 5.13
C PHE A 15 -6.19 2.48 6.60
N ASP A 16 -7.40 2.86 6.93
CA ASP A 16 -7.83 2.95 8.33
C ASP A 16 -9.05 2.07 8.59
N PRO A 17 -8.88 0.77 8.64
CA PRO A 17 -7.72 -0.02 8.25
C PRO A 17 -7.73 -0.36 6.76
N ILE A 18 -6.69 -1.07 6.33
CA ILE A 18 -6.68 -1.60 4.98
C ILE A 18 -7.85 -2.58 4.81
N THR A 19 -8.46 -2.56 3.64
CA THR A 19 -9.62 -3.41 3.35
C THR A 19 -9.28 -4.38 2.24
N ASN A 20 -10.21 -5.32 2.03
CA ASN A 20 -10.05 -6.29 0.94
C ASN A 20 -9.99 -5.60 -0.42
N GLY A 21 -10.67 -4.45 -0.57
CA GLY A 21 -10.60 -3.70 -1.81
C GLY A 21 -9.20 -3.16 -2.06
N HIS A 22 -8.55 -2.64 -1.01
CA HIS A 22 -7.17 -2.18 -1.13
C HIS A 22 -6.24 -3.33 -1.48
N ILE A 23 -6.42 -4.45 -0.80
CA ILE A 23 -5.58 -5.62 -1.00
C ILE A 23 -5.74 -6.14 -2.43
N ASP A 24 -6.97 -6.20 -2.91
CA ASP A 24 -7.24 -6.68 -4.26
C ASP A 24 -6.59 -5.79 -5.31
N LEU A 25 -6.66 -4.48 -5.11
CA LEU A 25 -6.05 -3.56 -6.05
C LEU A 25 -4.54 -3.76 -6.12
N VAL A 26 -3.88 -3.88 -4.97
CA VAL A 26 -2.45 -4.11 -4.93
C VAL A 26 -2.11 -5.45 -5.54
N HIS A 27 -2.91 -6.46 -5.25
CA HIS A 27 -2.69 -7.79 -5.80
C HIS A 27 -2.70 -7.77 -7.34
N ARG A 28 -3.63 -7.03 -7.91
CA ARG A 28 -3.74 -6.93 -9.37
C ARG A 28 -2.63 -6.09 -9.96
N ALA A 29 -2.18 -5.07 -9.24
CA ALA A 29 -1.16 -4.15 -9.73
C ALA A 29 0.25 -4.70 -9.58
N ALA A 30 0.49 -5.53 -8.58
CA ALA A 30 1.84 -5.98 -8.26
C ALA A 30 2.60 -6.55 -9.45
N PRO A 31 1.98 -7.41 -10.29
CA PRO A 31 2.74 -7.94 -11.43
C PRO A 31 3.01 -6.93 -12.53
N LEU A 32 2.39 -5.75 -12.48
CA LEU A 32 2.54 -4.74 -13.52
C LEU A 32 3.66 -3.76 -13.25
N PHE A 33 4.20 -3.75 -12.03
CA PHE A 33 5.22 -2.78 -11.64
C PHE A 33 6.40 -3.50 -11.01
N GLU A 34 7.55 -2.87 -11.09
CA GLU A 34 8.70 -3.40 -10.39
C GLU A 34 8.58 -3.21 -8.90
N LYS A 35 7.89 -2.13 -8.49
CA LYS A 35 7.72 -1.85 -7.09
C LYS A 35 6.44 -1.04 -6.89
N ILE A 36 5.73 -1.35 -5.82
CA ILE A 36 4.59 -0.55 -5.38
C ILE A 36 4.90 -0.05 -3.98
N VAL A 37 4.78 1.26 -3.79
CA VAL A 37 4.95 1.87 -2.49
C VAL A 37 3.58 2.29 -1.98
N VAL A 38 3.16 1.68 -0.89
CA VAL A 38 1.89 2.02 -0.25
C VAL A 38 2.19 3.10 0.78
N GLY A 39 1.67 4.29 0.55
CA GLY A 39 1.91 5.42 1.44
C GLY A 39 0.74 5.62 2.38
N VAL A 40 0.94 5.29 3.66
CA VAL A 40 -0.11 5.43 4.65
C VAL A 40 -0.03 6.83 5.22
N ALA A 41 -1.02 7.66 4.88
CA ALA A 41 -1.02 9.05 5.28
C ALA A 41 -1.62 9.21 6.68
N GLN A 42 -1.15 10.24 7.38
CA GLN A 42 -1.80 10.62 8.61
C GLN A 42 -3.18 11.14 8.30
N SER A 43 -4.13 10.73 9.13
CA SER A 43 -5.48 11.18 8.94
C SER A 43 -5.71 12.45 9.74
N PRO A 44 -6.14 13.53 9.09
CA PRO A 44 -6.54 14.73 9.84
C PRO A 44 -7.93 14.61 10.43
N SER A 45 -8.54 13.48 10.27
CA SER A 45 -9.90 13.25 10.66
C SER A 45 -10.13 13.48 12.14
N LYS A 46 -11.32 13.86 12.47
CA LYS A 46 -11.70 14.12 13.82
C LYS A 46 -12.31 12.94 14.51
N GLY A 47 -12.70 11.93 13.83
CA GLY A 47 -13.32 10.79 14.45
C GLY A 47 -12.29 9.81 15.00
N PRO A 48 -12.76 8.75 15.63
CA PRO A 48 -11.87 7.69 16.06
C PRO A 48 -11.22 7.04 14.86
N THR A 49 -9.91 6.92 14.89
CA THR A 49 -9.15 6.26 13.85
C THR A 49 -8.11 5.39 14.52
N LEU A 50 -7.62 4.43 13.77
CA LEU A 50 -6.53 3.61 14.27
C LEU A 50 -5.25 4.43 14.26
N PRO A 51 -4.37 4.20 15.25
CA PRO A 51 -3.07 4.87 15.23
C PRO A 51 -2.31 4.57 13.95
N LEU A 52 -1.50 5.53 13.51
CA LEU A 52 -0.76 5.37 12.28
C LEU A 52 0.10 4.11 12.29
N ALA A 53 0.80 3.88 13.39
CA ALA A 53 1.68 2.72 13.49
C ALA A 53 0.91 1.42 13.29
N LEU A 54 -0.29 1.34 13.84
CA LEU A 54 -1.10 0.14 13.69
C LEU A 54 -1.60 -0.01 12.27
N ARG A 55 -1.99 1.09 11.63
CA ARG A 55 -2.44 1.03 10.24
C ARG A 55 -1.33 0.56 9.31
N VAL A 56 -0.12 1.02 9.56
CA VAL A 56 1.03 0.58 8.78
C VAL A 56 1.29 -0.90 9.00
N GLU A 57 1.23 -1.33 10.25
CA GLU A 57 1.48 -2.74 10.58
C GLU A 57 0.44 -3.64 9.92
N LEU A 58 -0.83 -3.26 9.98
CA LEU A 58 -1.88 -4.06 9.36
C LEU A 58 -1.70 -4.14 7.85
N ALA A 59 -1.31 -3.03 7.23
CA ALA A 59 -1.08 -3.03 5.79
C ALA A 59 0.11 -3.92 5.44
N ARG A 60 1.18 -3.87 6.22
CA ARG A 60 2.33 -4.72 5.97
C ARG A 60 1.98 -6.18 6.06
N GLU A 61 1.19 -6.55 7.07
CA GLU A 61 0.78 -7.95 7.22
C GLU A 61 -0.10 -8.38 6.07
N ALA A 62 -1.04 -7.53 5.68
CA ALA A 62 -1.99 -7.88 4.63
C ALA A 62 -1.31 -8.04 3.27
N LEU A 63 -0.21 -7.31 3.05
CA LEU A 63 0.46 -7.29 1.76
C LEU A 63 1.79 -8.06 1.77
N ALA A 64 2.05 -8.81 2.82
CA ALA A 64 3.34 -9.46 3.00
C ALA A 64 3.67 -10.49 1.93
N ARG A 65 2.66 -11.00 1.24
CA ARG A 65 2.88 -12.01 0.21
C ARG A 65 3.56 -11.44 -1.04
N HIS A 66 3.60 -10.12 -1.17
CA HIS A 66 4.15 -9.48 -2.36
C HIS A 66 5.56 -8.98 -2.07
N ASP A 67 6.54 -9.53 -2.79
CA ASP A 67 7.93 -9.14 -2.58
C ASP A 67 8.22 -7.72 -3.03
N ASN A 68 7.44 -7.22 -3.98
CA ASN A 68 7.70 -5.91 -4.57
C ASN A 68 6.80 -4.82 -4.01
N VAL A 69 6.14 -5.05 -2.89
CA VAL A 69 5.28 -4.06 -2.27
C VAL A 69 5.92 -3.60 -0.96
N GLU A 70 6.05 -2.28 -0.83
CA GLU A 70 6.62 -1.66 0.34
C GLU A 70 5.59 -0.72 0.97
N VAL A 71 5.45 -0.79 2.28
CA VAL A 71 4.50 0.07 3.00
C VAL A 71 5.25 1.09 3.83
#